data_714dd21edbce4af273c0e62f84fd282e
#
_entry.id   714dd21edbce4af273c0e62f84fd282e
#
_cell.length_a   1.000
_cell.length_b   1.000
_cell.length_c   1.000
_cell.angle_alpha   90.00
_cell.angle_beta   90.00
_cell.angle_gamma   90.00
#
_symmetry.space_group_name_H-M   'P 1'
#
loop_
_entity.id
_entity.type
_entity.pdbx_description
1 polymer ?
#
loop_
_entity_poly.entity_id
_entity_poly.type
_entity_poly.pdbx_seq_one_letter_code
_entity_poly.pdbx_strand_id
1 'polypeptide(L)'
;PAALSYPLFALARRKAAKLDGELDAVMAEAITAQTQLETEGCQSLDAAAEPTSRALSRVFSRGIENPKQARVLERLGYCLGKWIYLVDALDDLEEDIQKKGYNPIASHFELNADSSVDYVEECKANTLQTLNVCICEAAAAFELLECHRFREVLENILYQGLPDVQEKIMKKGKKE
;
A
#
# COMPACT_ATOMS: atom_id res chain seq x y z
N PRO A 1 22.51 5.24 -6.34
CA PRO A 1 22.11 6.46 -5.61
C PRO A 1 21.45 6.20 -4.26
N ALA A 2 20.79 5.03 -4.05
CA ALA A 2 20.08 4.70 -2.82
C ALA A 2 20.96 4.75 -1.54
N ALA A 3 22.24 4.42 -1.64
CA ALA A 3 23.15 4.39 -0.50
C ALA A 3 23.44 5.78 0.12
N LEU A 4 23.26 6.87 -0.64
CA LEU A 4 23.49 8.24 -0.13
C LEU A 4 22.25 8.83 0.59
N SER A 5 21.06 8.32 0.33
CA SER A 5 19.82 8.80 0.96
C SER A 5 19.59 8.17 2.33
N TYR A 6 20.13 6.97 2.58
CA TYR A 6 19.92 6.22 3.82
C TYR A 6 20.28 7.00 5.11
N PRO A 7 21.42 7.72 5.23
CA PRO A 7 21.73 8.47 6.44
C PRO A 7 20.78 9.66 6.66
N LEU A 8 20.27 10.30 5.61
CA LEU A 8 19.29 11.39 5.72
C LEU A 8 17.94 10.88 6.22
N PHE A 9 17.48 9.74 5.71
CA PHE A 9 16.27 9.09 6.20
C PHE A 9 16.41 8.61 7.65
N ALA A 10 17.57 8.06 8.02
CA ALA A 10 17.85 7.67 9.41
C ALA A 10 17.83 8.86 10.38
N LEU A 11 18.35 10.02 9.97
CA LEU A 11 18.29 11.26 10.75
C LEU A 11 16.87 11.82 10.84
N ALA A 12 16.11 11.80 9.74
CA ALA A 12 14.71 12.22 9.72
C ALA A 12 13.86 11.31 10.63
N ARG A 13 14.05 9.98 10.55
CA ARG A 13 13.38 9.01 11.43
C ARG A 13 13.71 9.27 12.90
N ARG A 14 14.99 9.51 13.27
CA ARG A 14 15.37 9.82 14.65
C ARG A 14 14.73 11.11 15.17
N LYS A 15 14.52 12.11 14.30
CA LYS A 15 13.79 13.33 14.66
C LYS A 15 12.29 13.04 14.85
N ALA A 16 11.68 12.28 13.95
CA ALA A 16 10.28 11.88 14.04
C ALA A 16 10.01 11.05 15.30
N ALA A 17 10.86 10.08 15.62
CA ALA A 17 10.74 9.25 16.82
C ALA A 17 10.83 10.05 18.12
N LYS A 18 11.57 11.18 18.14
CA LYS A 18 11.59 12.11 19.29
C LYS A 18 10.31 12.92 19.43
N LEU A 19 9.62 13.17 18.31
CA LEU A 19 8.35 13.90 18.31
C LEU A 19 7.20 12.97 18.67
N ASP A 20 7.30 11.70 18.28
CA ASP A 20 6.25 10.73 18.42
C ASP A 20 6.81 9.28 18.47
N GLY A 21 7.19 8.85 19.67
CA GLY A 21 7.76 7.52 19.88
C GLY A 21 6.77 6.36 19.66
N GLU A 22 5.46 6.62 19.84
CA GLU A 22 4.43 5.60 19.60
C GLU A 22 4.26 5.35 18.11
N LEU A 23 4.28 6.39 17.29
CA LEU A 23 4.23 6.27 15.84
C LEU A 23 5.45 5.52 15.29
N ASP A 24 6.66 5.81 15.80
CA ASP A 24 7.87 5.07 15.40
C ASP A 24 7.76 3.60 15.77
N ALA A 25 7.19 3.26 16.93
CA ALA A 25 6.96 1.87 17.35
C ALA A 25 5.96 1.15 16.42
N VAL A 26 4.85 1.80 16.04
CA VAL A 26 3.87 1.25 15.08
C VAL A 26 4.52 0.95 13.74
N MET A 27 5.33 1.86 13.23
CA MET A 27 6.02 1.67 11.95
C MET A 27 7.11 0.59 12.04
N ALA A 28 7.83 0.50 13.15
CA ALA A 28 8.83 -0.53 13.36
C ALA A 28 8.21 -1.94 13.46
N GLU A 29 7.07 -2.07 14.15
CA GLU A 29 6.28 -3.30 14.22
C GLU A 29 5.82 -3.74 12.83
N ALA A 30 5.27 -2.81 12.04
CA ALA A 30 4.81 -3.09 10.68
C ALA A 30 5.95 -3.55 9.76
N ILE A 31 7.10 -2.89 9.80
CA ILE A 31 8.28 -3.27 9.00
C ILE A 31 8.76 -4.67 9.39
N THR A 32 8.81 -4.98 10.69
CA THR A 32 9.23 -6.30 11.18
C THR A 32 8.28 -7.39 10.71
N ALA A 33 6.96 -7.19 10.87
CA ALA A 33 5.94 -8.12 10.41
C ALA A 33 5.96 -8.30 8.89
N GLN A 34 6.15 -7.22 8.14
CA GLN A 34 6.27 -7.24 6.68
C GLN A 34 7.46 -8.08 6.24
N THR A 35 8.65 -7.83 6.80
CA THR A 35 9.87 -8.57 6.48
C THR A 35 9.73 -10.07 6.78
N GLN A 36 9.03 -10.42 7.86
CA GLN A 36 8.77 -11.82 8.19
C GLN A 36 7.89 -12.49 7.13
N LEU A 37 6.76 -11.88 6.75
CA LEU A 37 5.85 -12.43 5.73
C LEU A 37 6.54 -12.59 4.36
N GLU A 38 7.37 -11.63 3.98
CA GLU A 38 8.17 -11.69 2.75
C GLU A 38 9.20 -12.82 2.79
N THR A 39 9.89 -12.98 3.94
CA THR A 39 10.88 -14.05 4.14
C THR A 39 10.23 -15.44 4.12
N GLU A 40 9.01 -15.55 4.64
CA GLU A 40 8.23 -16.80 4.67
C GLU A 40 7.55 -17.08 3.32
N GLY A 41 7.62 -16.16 2.36
CA GLY A 41 7.00 -16.31 1.05
C GLY A 41 5.47 -16.33 1.10
N CYS A 42 4.86 -15.40 1.84
CA CYS A 42 3.42 -15.32 2.02
C CYS A 42 2.68 -15.30 0.67
N GLN A 43 1.73 -16.24 0.50
CA GLN A 43 0.94 -16.36 -0.73
C GLN A 43 -0.42 -15.66 -0.68
N SER A 44 -0.81 -15.11 0.46
CA SER A 44 -2.08 -14.38 0.59
C SER A 44 -1.86 -12.89 0.38
N LEU A 45 -2.49 -12.29 -0.63
CA LEU A 45 -2.46 -10.84 -0.87
C LEU A 45 -2.94 -10.05 0.35
N ASP A 46 -4.00 -10.54 1.01
CA ASP A 46 -4.56 -9.91 2.21
C ASP A 46 -3.58 -9.94 3.38
N ALA A 47 -3.01 -11.11 3.67
CA ALA A 47 -2.05 -11.26 4.76
C ALA A 47 -0.75 -10.48 4.49
N ALA A 48 -0.27 -10.46 3.24
CA ALA A 48 0.92 -9.73 2.85
C ALA A 48 0.73 -8.20 3.00
N ALA A 49 -0.46 -7.67 2.72
CA ALA A 49 -0.76 -6.24 2.85
C ALA A 49 -1.13 -5.81 4.29
N GLU A 50 -1.44 -6.76 5.19
CA GLU A 50 -1.97 -6.49 6.53
C GLU A 50 -1.07 -5.58 7.39
N PRO A 51 0.26 -5.78 7.48
CA PRO A 51 1.11 -4.92 8.31
C PRO A 51 1.04 -3.45 7.90
N THR A 52 1.14 -3.16 6.60
CA THR A 52 1.05 -1.80 6.05
C THR A 52 -0.34 -1.21 6.27
N SER A 53 -1.40 -2.00 6.05
CA SER A 53 -2.79 -1.60 6.27
C SER A 53 -3.05 -1.19 7.71
N ARG A 54 -2.61 -1.99 8.67
CA ARG A 54 -2.76 -1.70 10.11
C ARG A 54 -1.93 -0.49 10.55
N ALA A 55 -0.73 -0.34 10.04
CA ALA A 55 0.10 0.82 10.35
C ALA A 55 -0.59 2.12 9.92
N LEU A 56 -1.08 2.20 8.68
CA LEU A 56 -1.80 3.38 8.20
C LEU A 56 -3.13 3.60 8.93
N SER A 57 -3.86 2.55 9.27
CA SER A 57 -5.06 2.63 10.11
C SER A 57 -4.78 3.34 11.43
N ARG A 58 -3.74 2.93 12.14
CA ARG A 58 -3.31 3.55 13.42
C ARG A 58 -2.82 4.99 13.24
N VAL A 59 -2.06 5.25 12.17
CA VAL A 59 -1.57 6.61 11.84
C VAL A 59 -2.73 7.57 11.61
N PHE A 60 -3.74 7.17 10.85
CA PHE A 60 -4.86 8.03 10.47
C PHE A 60 -5.82 8.33 11.62
N SER A 61 -6.05 7.37 12.51
CA SER A 61 -6.97 7.55 13.65
C SER A 61 -6.31 8.19 14.86
N ARG A 62 -4.98 8.37 14.83
CA ARG A 62 -4.24 8.88 15.97
C ARG A 62 -4.65 10.30 16.39
N GLY A 63 -4.86 10.46 17.71
CA GLY A 63 -5.23 11.76 18.30
C GLY A 63 -6.64 12.23 17.98
N ILE A 64 -7.46 11.38 17.38
CA ILE A 64 -8.87 11.70 17.07
C ILE A 64 -9.74 11.35 18.28
N GLU A 65 -10.26 12.36 18.93
CA GLU A 65 -11.08 12.20 20.16
C GLU A 65 -12.49 11.65 19.86
N ASN A 66 -13.07 12.02 18.71
CA ASN A 66 -14.39 11.53 18.32
C ASN A 66 -14.31 10.07 17.87
N PRO A 67 -14.92 9.11 18.61
CA PRO A 67 -14.77 7.68 18.32
C PRO A 67 -15.41 7.26 16.98
N LYS A 68 -16.39 8.00 16.48
CA LYS A 68 -16.98 7.72 15.16
C LYS A 68 -16.01 8.14 14.06
N GLN A 69 -15.41 9.33 14.17
CA GLN A 69 -14.43 9.82 13.22
C GLN A 69 -13.13 9.00 13.28
N ALA A 70 -12.71 8.56 14.47
CA ALA A 70 -11.57 7.64 14.62
C ALA A 70 -11.79 6.35 13.80
N ARG A 71 -12.95 5.69 13.92
CA ARG A 71 -13.28 4.48 13.14
C ARG A 71 -13.32 4.74 11.63
N VAL A 72 -13.82 5.89 11.21
CA VAL A 72 -13.84 6.28 9.79
C VAL A 72 -12.40 6.39 9.27
N LEU A 73 -11.52 7.06 10.02
CA LEU A 73 -10.12 7.22 9.66
C LEU A 73 -9.32 5.93 9.75
N GLU A 74 -9.62 5.04 10.72
CA GLU A 74 -9.07 3.69 10.78
C GLU A 74 -9.38 2.92 9.50
N ARG A 75 -10.64 2.94 9.05
CA ARG A 75 -11.05 2.25 7.82
C ARG A 75 -10.39 2.87 6.59
N LEU A 76 -10.39 4.19 6.47
CA LEU A 76 -9.76 4.91 5.38
C LEU A 76 -8.26 4.58 5.31
N GLY A 77 -7.55 4.68 6.44
CA GLY A 77 -6.12 4.36 6.52
C GLY A 77 -5.83 2.90 6.19
N TYR A 78 -6.66 1.96 6.67
CA TYR A 78 -6.53 0.54 6.36
C TYR A 78 -6.63 0.26 4.85
N CYS A 79 -7.67 0.79 4.20
CA CYS A 79 -7.89 0.58 2.76
C CYS A 79 -6.78 1.22 1.92
N LEU A 80 -6.33 2.42 2.28
CA LEU A 80 -5.21 3.07 1.60
C LEU A 80 -3.89 2.33 1.82
N GLY A 81 -3.64 1.80 3.02
CA GLY A 81 -2.45 1.00 3.30
C GLY A 81 -2.39 -0.27 2.46
N LYS A 82 -3.52 -0.98 2.34
CA LYS A 82 -3.64 -2.15 1.47
C LYS A 82 -3.41 -1.78 0.00
N TRP A 83 -4.03 -0.68 -0.45
CA TRP A 83 -3.87 -0.19 -1.81
C TRP A 83 -2.41 0.17 -2.11
N ILE A 84 -1.74 0.92 -1.23
CA ILE A 84 -0.34 1.34 -1.40
C ILE A 84 0.57 0.10 -1.55
N TYR A 85 0.44 -0.88 -0.66
CA TYR A 85 1.27 -2.07 -0.71
C TYR A 85 1.06 -2.90 -1.99
N LEU A 86 -0.19 -3.10 -2.39
CA LEU A 86 -0.51 -3.91 -3.57
C LEU A 86 -0.24 -3.18 -4.90
N VAL A 87 -0.38 -1.86 -4.95
CA VAL A 87 -0.07 -1.09 -6.16
C VAL A 87 1.43 -1.02 -6.42
N ASP A 88 2.24 -0.91 -5.38
CA ASP A 88 3.70 -0.98 -5.43
C ASP A 88 4.16 -2.37 -5.93
N ALA A 89 3.60 -3.43 -5.32
CA ALA A 89 3.83 -4.79 -5.76
C ALA A 89 3.43 -5.04 -7.24
N LEU A 90 2.39 -4.37 -7.73
CA LEU A 90 1.96 -4.46 -9.13
C LEU A 90 2.91 -3.72 -10.07
N ASP A 91 3.44 -2.55 -9.67
CA ASP A 91 4.42 -1.81 -10.47
C ASP A 91 5.76 -2.55 -10.59
N ASP A 92 6.17 -3.24 -9.53
CA ASP A 92 7.45 -3.95 -9.43
C ASP A 92 7.36 -5.42 -9.90
N LEU A 93 6.17 -5.93 -10.25
CA LEU A 93 5.92 -7.36 -10.51
C LEU A 93 6.91 -7.99 -11.49
N GLU A 94 7.09 -7.38 -12.65
CA GLU A 94 7.96 -7.94 -13.70
C GLU A 94 9.44 -7.92 -13.33
N GLU A 95 9.87 -6.85 -12.66
CA GLU A 95 11.23 -6.69 -12.16
C GLU A 95 11.54 -7.73 -11.08
N ASP A 96 10.60 -7.93 -10.13
CA ASP A 96 10.75 -8.90 -9.05
C ASP A 96 10.78 -10.34 -9.56
N ILE A 97 9.94 -10.70 -10.54
CA ILE A 97 10.00 -12.02 -11.20
C ILE A 97 11.36 -12.26 -11.85
N GLN A 98 11.90 -11.26 -12.57
CA GLN A 98 13.20 -11.38 -13.22
C GLN A 98 14.35 -11.51 -12.22
N LYS A 99 14.29 -10.77 -11.12
CA LYS A 99 15.30 -10.79 -10.04
C LYS A 99 15.14 -11.97 -9.09
N LYS A 100 14.06 -12.75 -9.22
CA LYS A 100 13.65 -13.80 -8.28
C LYS A 100 13.49 -13.27 -6.85
N GLY A 101 13.03 -12.02 -6.75
CA GLY A 101 12.64 -11.37 -5.50
C GLY A 101 11.26 -11.84 -5.03
N TYR A 102 10.96 -11.58 -3.77
CA TYR A 102 9.59 -11.78 -3.29
C TYR A 102 8.68 -10.69 -3.86
N ASN A 103 7.54 -11.12 -4.38
CA ASN A 103 6.44 -10.24 -4.74
C ASN A 103 5.14 -10.95 -4.37
N PRO A 104 4.22 -10.32 -3.60
CA PRO A 104 3.01 -10.98 -3.12
C PRO A 104 2.08 -11.43 -4.25
N ILE A 105 2.06 -10.71 -5.39
CA ILE A 105 1.26 -11.07 -6.55
C ILE A 105 1.86 -12.30 -7.23
N ALA A 106 3.19 -12.30 -7.45
CA ALA A 106 3.89 -13.45 -8.02
C ALA A 106 3.71 -14.68 -7.13
N SER A 107 3.82 -14.54 -5.81
CA SER A 107 3.61 -15.64 -4.86
C SER A 107 2.18 -16.16 -4.86
N HIS A 108 1.19 -15.25 -4.92
CA HIS A 108 -0.24 -15.61 -4.92
C HIS A 108 -0.66 -16.40 -6.16
N PHE A 109 -0.20 -15.98 -7.32
CA PHE A 109 -0.54 -16.58 -8.62
C PHE A 109 0.50 -17.57 -9.13
N GLU A 110 1.53 -17.87 -8.31
CA GLU A 110 2.65 -18.77 -8.66
C GLU A 110 3.39 -18.36 -9.95
N LEU A 111 3.52 -17.03 -10.17
CA LEU A 111 4.19 -16.48 -11.33
C LEU A 111 5.71 -16.66 -11.24
N ASN A 112 6.33 -16.91 -12.40
CA ASN A 112 7.78 -17.04 -12.53
C ASN A 112 8.22 -16.57 -13.93
N ALA A 113 9.52 -16.62 -14.23
CA ALA A 113 10.09 -16.16 -15.49
C ALA A 113 9.59 -16.93 -16.72
N ASP A 114 9.04 -18.13 -16.55
CA ASP A 114 8.52 -18.98 -17.62
C ASP A 114 6.99 -18.81 -17.81
N SER A 115 6.34 -17.97 -16.99
CA SER A 115 4.90 -17.70 -17.10
C SER A 115 4.57 -16.99 -18.41
N SER A 116 3.48 -17.39 -19.08
CA SER A 116 3.07 -16.75 -20.33
C SER A 116 2.63 -15.30 -20.09
N VAL A 117 2.85 -14.44 -21.08
CA VAL A 117 2.45 -13.03 -21.02
C VAL A 117 0.96 -12.88 -20.76
N ASP A 118 0.12 -13.69 -21.44
CA ASP A 118 -1.32 -13.65 -21.27
C ASP A 118 -1.74 -13.97 -19.82
N TYR A 119 -1.09 -14.95 -19.18
CA TYR A 119 -1.38 -15.30 -17.79
C TYR A 119 -0.94 -14.19 -16.81
N VAL A 120 0.21 -13.59 -17.05
CA VAL A 120 0.67 -12.44 -16.24
C VAL A 120 -0.31 -11.28 -16.35
N GLU A 121 -0.79 -10.95 -17.56
CA GLU A 121 -1.78 -9.88 -17.76
C GLU A 121 -3.14 -10.21 -17.10
N GLU A 122 -3.57 -11.46 -17.10
CA GLU A 122 -4.76 -11.90 -16.37
C GLU A 122 -4.60 -11.70 -14.85
N CYS A 123 -3.44 -12.08 -14.29
CA CYS A 123 -3.13 -11.89 -12.87
C CYS A 123 -3.07 -10.40 -12.48
N LYS A 124 -2.49 -9.55 -13.34
CA LYS A 124 -2.52 -8.09 -13.16
C LYS A 124 -3.96 -7.55 -13.15
N ALA A 125 -4.80 -8.01 -14.07
CA ALA A 125 -6.20 -7.60 -14.14
C ALA A 125 -6.98 -8.03 -12.88
N ASN A 126 -6.74 -9.23 -12.36
CA ASN A 126 -7.34 -9.71 -11.10
C ASN A 126 -6.87 -8.88 -9.89
N THR A 127 -5.59 -8.53 -9.83
CA THR A 127 -5.05 -7.65 -8.80
C THR A 127 -5.66 -6.26 -8.86
N LEU A 128 -5.87 -5.73 -10.07
CA LEU A 128 -6.53 -4.44 -10.29
C LEU A 128 -7.95 -4.41 -9.72
N GLN A 129 -8.70 -5.52 -9.78
CA GLN A 129 -10.02 -5.62 -9.15
C GLN A 129 -9.91 -5.45 -7.63
N THR A 130 -8.93 -6.08 -6.99
CA THR A 130 -8.68 -5.93 -5.56
C THR A 130 -8.32 -4.47 -5.21
N LEU A 131 -7.48 -3.82 -6.00
CA LEU A 131 -7.14 -2.40 -5.84
C LEU A 131 -8.37 -1.50 -5.97
N ASN A 132 -9.26 -1.77 -6.94
CA ASN A 132 -10.51 -1.04 -7.11
C ASN A 132 -11.43 -1.17 -5.89
N VAL A 133 -11.53 -2.37 -5.31
CA VAL A 133 -12.27 -2.58 -4.04
C VAL A 133 -11.68 -1.73 -2.92
N CYS A 134 -10.35 -1.67 -2.79
CA CYS A 134 -9.70 -0.81 -1.78
C CYS A 134 -10.06 0.67 -1.97
N ILE A 135 -10.06 1.18 -3.21
CA ILE A 135 -10.46 2.57 -3.51
C ILE A 135 -11.94 2.80 -3.17
N CYS A 136 -12.84 1.89 -3.58
CA CYS A 136 -14.27 2.02 -3.29
C CYS A 136 -14.56 2.05 -1.79
N GLU A 137 -13.90 1.20 -1.01
CA GLU A 137 -14.06 1.18 0.45
C GLU A 137 -13.43 2.40 1.12
N ALA A 138 -12.28 2.87 0.62
CA ALA A 138 -11.67 4.12 1.08
C ALA A 138 -12.59 5.32 0.79
N ALA A 139 -13.18 5.37 -0.41
CA ALA A 139 -14.15 6.39 -0.80
C ALA A 139 -15.40 6.37 0.11
N ALA A 140 -15.95 5.18 0.37
CA ALA A 140 -17.10 5.04 1.27
C ALA A 140 -16.78 5.51 2.70
N ALA A 141 -15.58 5.22 3.20
CA ALA A 141 -15.14 5.75 4.49
C ALA A 141 -14.96 7.28 4.45
N PHE A 142 -14.35 7.80 3.38
CA PHE A 142 -14.13 9.24 3.22
C PHE A 142 -15.42 10.04 3.19
N GLU A 143 -16.51 9.52 2.59
CA GLU A 143 -17.81 10.19 2.59
C GLU A 143 -18.41 10.35 3.99
N LEU A 144 -18.02 9.51 4.95
CA LEU A 144 -18.43 9.60 6.35
C LEU A 144 -17.51 10.51 7.18
N LEU A 145 -16.43 11.01 6.59
CA LEU A 145 -15.47 11.87 7.27
C LEU A 145 -15.98 13.31 7.35
N GLU A 146 -16.00 13.86 8.55
CA GLU A 146 -16.23 15.29 8.79
C GLU A 146 -14.98 16.10 8.43
N CYS A 147 -14.76 16.33 7.14
CA CYS A 147 -13.59 17.03 6.62
C CYS A 147 -13.92 18.50 6.36
N HIS A 148 -13.37 19.42 7.18
CA HIS A 148 -13.61 20.85 7.07
C HIS A 148 -12.52 21.61 6.26
N ARG A 149 -11.38 20.97 6.00
CA ARG A 149 -10.25 21.58 5.28
C ARG A 149 -9.70 20.60 4.25
N PHE A 150 -9.33 21.14 3.09
CA PHE A 150 -8.72 20.35 1.99
C PHE A 150 -9.59 19.23 1.42
N ARG A 151 -10.92 19.24 1.68
CA ARG A 151 -11.81 18.19 1.19
C ARG A 151 -11.67 17.98 -0.32
N GLU A 152 -11.71 19.03 -1.12
CA GLU A 152 -11.59 18.97 -2.59
C GLU A 152 -10.26 18.36 -3.05
N VAL A 153 -9.16 18.63 -2.32
CA VAL A 153 -7.83 18.03 -2.62
C VAL A 153 -7.85 16.55 -2.35
N LEU A 154 -8.41 16.14 -1.21
CA LEU A 154 -8.52 14.72 -0.84
C LEU A 154 -9.44 13.96 -1.78
N GLU A 155 -10.56 14.57 -2.19
CA GLU A 155 -11.47 14.04 -3.22
C GLU A 155 -10.73 13.82 -4.54
N ASN A 156 -9.98 14.82 -5.01
CA ASN A 156 -9.19 14.69 -6.23
C ASN A 156 -8.15 13.55 -6.14
N ILE A 157 -7.46 13.42 -5.02
CA ILE A 157 -6.52 12.30 -4.80
C ILE A 157 -7.25 10.97 -4.87
N LEU A 158 -8.35 10.83 -4.12
CA LEU A 158 -9.04 9.55 -3.95
C LEU A 158 -9.78 9.12 -5.22
N TYR A 159 -10.51 10.05 -5.87
CA TYR A 159 -11.37 9.72 -7.00
C TYR A 159 -10.68 9.79 -8.36
N GLN A 160 -9.55 10.48 -8.47
CA GLN A 160 -8.81 10.60 -9.72
C GLN A 160 -7.36 10.13 -9.57
N GLY A 161 -6.64 10.60 -8.56
CA GLY A 161 -5.21 10.33 -8.41
C GLY A 161 -4.89 8.85 -8.26
N LEU A 162 -5.61 8.11 -7.41
CA LEU A 162 -5.37 6.67 -7.22
C LEU A 162 -5.72 5.86 -8.48
N PRO A 163 -6.88 6.04 -9.13
CA PRO A 163 -7.18 5.40 -10.42
C PRO A 163 -6.16 5.73 -11.52
N ASP A 164 -5.72 6.99 -11.62
CA ASP A 164 -4.72 7.40 -12.60
C ASP A 164 -3.37 6.69 -12.41
N VAL A 165 -2.96 6.44 -11.16
CA VAL A 165 -1.75 5.66 -10.86
C VAL A 165 -1.91 4.23 -11.36
N GLN A 166 -3.04 3.56 -11.07
CA GLN A 166 -3.33 2.21 -11.55
C GLN A 166 -3.29 2.14 -13.08
N GLU A 167 -3.92 3.10 -13.75
CA GLU A 167 -3.94 3.14 -15.22
C GLU A 167 -2.54 3.30 -15.81
N LYS A 168 -1.68 4.13 -15.20
CA LYS A 168 -0.29 4.32 -15.63
C LYS A 168 0.53 3.04 -15.50
N ILE A 169 0.39 2.33 -14.38
CA ILE A 169 1.08 1.06 -14.14
C ILE A 169 0.65 0.02 -15.18
N MET A 170 -0.67 -0.12 -15.42
CA MET A 170 -1.20 -1.06 -16.41
C MET A 170 -0.79 -0.75 -17.85
N LYS A 171 -0.49 0.52 -18.15
CA LYS A 171 0.01 0.94 -19.48
C LYS A 171 1.51 0.75 -19.65
N LYS A 172 2.29 0.74 -18.55
CA LYS A 172 3.76 0.59 -18.57
C LYS A 172 4.18 -0.74 -19.19
N GLY A 173 3.46 -1.83 -18.88
CA GLY A 173 3.73 -3.17 -19.43
C GLY A 173 3.30 -3.39 -20.90
N LYS A 174 2.63 -2.40 -21.53
CA LYS A 174 2.14 -2.52 -22.92
C LYS A 174 2.96 -1.76 -23.96
N LYS A 175 4.12 -1.22 -23.57
CA LYS A 175 5.02 -0.48 -24.45
C LYS A 175 6.20 -1.36 -24.86
N GLU A 176 5.94 -2.37 -25.73
CA GLU A 176 6.91 -2.91 -26.70
C GLU A 176 6.19 -3.47 -27.91
#